data_ea6aa0030cfb2fba9aee6596c8ca3bd2
#
_entry.id   ea6aa0030cfb2fba9aee6596c8ca3bd2
#
_cell.length_a   1.000
_cell.length_b   1.000
_cell.length_c   1.000
_cell.angle_alpha   90.00
_cell.angle_beta   90.00
_cell.angle_gamma   90.00
#
_symmetry.space_group_name_H-M   'P 1'
#
loop_
_entity.id
_entity.type
_entity.pdbx_description
1 polymer ?
#
loop_
_entity_poly.entity_id
_entity_poly.type
_entity_poly.pdbx_seq_one_letter_code
_entity_poly.pdbx_strand_id
1 'polypeptide(L)'
;PEHWAFDARDSFRMAIIATSWAEFSQRKDLALKAMDDSEKWGFLMSQGILISNDPALPSEAKVAHMYPGQGSQYVGMTNDLNSRFTGVGQVWEKADITMVDVLDGETLSSFVLRKNLSDEEKKEAEYKLKQTEYTQPAMLTADLAIEAALNAHGHKPDMVAGHSLGEYAALMSAGILDMDGALRAAAARGTEMGSVEIDDKGLMASVTAPYERIAEIIEEVDGYVIAANKNSPKMTVIAGETEPVKAAMARFEAEGFQTVALATSHAFHSRIVAPANEPLRRFLEGLDVKWPKIPITSNVDGGWYPMDDGGDSKVAALTKLAPQMASSVEWTTQINSMYDAGARLFLEVGPKRALTVFASQILEGKPALPVMTNHPKAGGIATFLSALGTLALAGRPPQWPGRDSPHLTEAFRAGPIEATGGATKPDTPLRERGKPLPSKGGEVVTQTVVKSSDAYVDPDAAKKALVGELIAAQTGYPAKFCQGNVDMRAVLGMSDQQVQNVITTVHA
;
A
#
# COMPACT_ATOMS: atom_id res chain seq x y z
N PRO A 1 -4.87 -3.43 -32.72
CA PRO A 1 -3.74 -4.34 -32.87
C PRO A 1 -4.23 -5.74 -32.59
N GLU A 2 -4.32 -6.49 -33.69
CA GLU A 2 -4.67 -7.88 -33.65
C GLU A 2 -3.48 -8.62 -33.05
N HIS A 3 -3.65 -9.16 -31.85
CA HIS A 3 -2.79 -10.16 -31.24
C HIS A 3 -1.30 -9.76 -31.02
N TRP A 4 -1.06 -8.99 -30.00
CA TRP A 4 0.26 -9.02 -29.38
C TRP A 4 0.38 -10.34 -28.62
N ALA A 5 1.07 -11.30 -29.20
CA ALA A 5 1.44 -12.51 -28.52
C ALA A 5 2.61 -12.16 -27.56
N PHE A 6 2.32 -12.03 -26.27
CA PHE A 6 3.36 -11.95 -25.27
C PHE A 6 3.97 -13.36 -25.11
N ASP A 7 5.26 -13.52 -25.41
CA ASP A 7 6.00 -14.73 -25.11
C ASP A 7 6.96 -14.46 -23.93
N ALA A 8 6.73 -15.14 -22.81
CA ALA A 8 7.58 -15.04 -21.63
C ALA A 8 9.01 -15.51 -21.88
N ARG A 9 9.26 -16.26 -22.97
CA ARG A 9 10.59 -16.74 -23.37
C ARG A 9 11.42 -15.69 -24.11
N ASP A 10 10.81 -14.60 -24.56
CA ASP A 10 11.54 -13.53 -25.21
C ASP A 10 12.55 -12.92 -24.23
N SER A 11 13.79 -12.74 -24.71
CA SER A 11 14.87 -12.18 -23.90
C SER A 11 14.67 -10.69 -23.58
N PHE A 12 13.90 -9.97 -24.39
CA PHE A 12 13.52 -8.59 -24.18
C PHE A 12 12.01 -8.44 -24.09
N ARG A 13 11.54 -7.88 -23.00
CA ARG A 13 10.11 -7.67 -22.76
C ARG A 13 9.87 -6.25 -22.31
N MET A 14 8.76 -5.66 -22.76
CA MET A 14 8.37 -4.30 -22.40
C MET A 14 6.88 -4.21 -22.12
N ALA A 15 6.50 -3.42 -21.12
CA ALA A 15 5.12 -3.05 -20.84
C ALA A 15 5.00 -1.53 -20.79
N ILE A 16 4.04 -0.98 -21.52
CA ILE A 16 3.74 0.45 -21.52
C ILE A 16 2.47 0.66 -20.71
N ILE A 17 2.59 1.34 -19.59
CA ILE A 17 1.47 1.69 -18.72
C ILE A 17 0.89 3.01 -19.21
N ALA A 18 -0.40 3.04 -19.50
CA ALA A 18 -1.08 4.25 -19.95
C ALA A 18 -2.54 4.24 -19.52
N THR A 19 -3.06 5.41 -19.15
CA THR A 19 -4.46 5.62 -18.77
C THR A 19 -5.31 6.21 -19.91
N SER A 20 -4.66 6.55 -21.03
CA SER A 20 -5.30 7.04 -22.25
C SER A 20 -4.51 6.66 -23.51
N TRP A 21 -5.16 6.70 -24.67
CA TRP A 21 -4.51 6.47 -25.96
C TRP A 21 -3.45 7.53 -26.30
N ALA A 22 -3.67 8.78 -25.91
CA ALA A 22 -2.70 9.86 -26.10
C ALA A 22 -1.43 9.59 -25.31
N GLU A 23 -1.57 9.22 -24.05
CA GLU A 23 -0.46 8.84 -23.17
C GLU A 23 0.27 7.59 -23.69
N PHE A 24 -0.47 6.57 -24.14
CA PHE A 24 0.12 5.38 -24.76
C PHE A 24 0.95 5.73 -26.00
N SER A 25 0.42 6.56 -26.91
CA SER A 25 1.14 6.97 -28.11
C SER A 25 2.43 7.71 -27.79
N GLN A 26 2.37 8.66 -26.84
CA GLN A 26 3.53 9.41 -26.37
C GLN A 26 4.61 8.49 -25.77
N ARG A 27 4.21 7.59 -24.88
CA ARG A 27 5.12 6.63 -24.22
C ARG A 27 5.70 5.63 -25.20
N LYS A 28 4.90 5.15 -26.15
CA LYS A 28 5.37 4.28 -27.24
C LYS A 28 6.46 4.98 -28.07
N ASP A 29 6.24 6.23 -28.48
CA ASP A 29 7.22 6.97 -29.28
C ASP A 29 8.51 7.26 -28.49
N LEU A 30 8.38 7.47 -27.17
CA LEU A 30 9.52 7.59 -26.27
C LEU A 30 10.30 6.26 -26.15
N ALA A 31 9.59 5.15 -25.97
CA ALA A 31 10.17 3.83 -25.90
C ALA A 31 10.97 3.51 -27.16
N LEU A 32 10.38 3.70 -28.35
CA LEU A 32 11.03 3.46 -29.64
C LEU A 32 12.32 4.28 -29.85
N LYS A 33 12.43 5.44 -29.20
CA LYS A 33 13.64 6.30 -29.31
C LYS A 33 14.76 5.93 -28.34
N ALA A 34 14.45 5.20 -27.27
CA ALA A 34 15.36 5.03 -26.16
C ALA A 34 15.51 3.59 -25.63
N MET A 35 14.69 2.64 -26.12
CA MET A 35 14.71 1.26 -25.59
C MET A 35 16.00 0.48 -25.88
N ASP A 36 16.72 0.84 -26.95
CA ASP A 36 17.99 0.20 -27.31
C ASP A 36 19.18 0.68 -26.46
N ASP A 37 18.96 1.71 -25.64
CA ASP A 37 19.96 2.30 -24.76
C ASP A 37 19.62 1.96 -23.29
N SER A 38 20.30 0.96 -22.76
CA SER A 38 20.05 0.49 -21.39
C SER A 38 20.32 1.54 -20.30
N GLU A 39 21.15 2.55 -20.56
CA GLU A 39 21.39 3.66 -19.63
C GLU A 39 20.11 4.52 -19.45
N LYS A 40 19.22 4.51 -20.44
CA LYS A 40 17.94 5.23 -20.40
C LYS A 40 16.77 4.44 -19.78
N TRP A 41 16.96 3.17 -19.49
CA TRP A 41 15.85 2.35 -18.97
C TRP A 41 15.31 2.85 -17.64
N GLY A 42 16.17 3.32 -16.73
CA GLY A 42 15.72 3.95 -15.49
C GLY A 42 14.80 5.15 -15.72
N PHE A 43 15.15 6.00 -16.71
CA PHE A 43 14.28 7.11 -17.12
C PHE A 43 12.97 6.59 -17.74
N LEU A 44 13.02 5.62 -18.65
CA LEU A 44 11.82 5.04 -19.26
C LEU A 44 10.89 4.44 -18.22
N MET A 45 11.43 3.72 -17.23
CA MET A 45 10.66 3.16 -16.13
C MET A 45 9.95 4.25 -15.30
N SER A 46 10.60 5.38 -15.06
CA SER A 46 9.99 6.53 -14.39
C SER A 46 8.82 7.15 -15.18
N GLN A 47 8.79 6.94 -16.49
CA GLN A 47 7.74 7.37 -17.41
C GLN A 47 6.64 6.29 -17.61
N GLY A 48 6.66 5.21 -16.82
CA GLY A 48 5.68 4.12 -16.95
C GLY A 48 5.93 3.20 -18.14
N ILE A 49 7.18 3.10 -18.60
CA ILE A 49 7.63 2.16 -19.63
C ILE A 49 8.52 1.16 -18.94
N LEU A 50 7.94 0.01 -18.56
CA LEU A 50 8.65 -1.06 -17.87
C LEU A 50 9.41 -1.90 -18.90
N ILE A 51 10.65 -2.23 -18.58
CA ILE A 51 11.53 -2.99 -19.47
C ILE A 51 12.24 -4.08 -18.64
N SER A 52 12.37 -5.27 -19.21
CA SER A 52 13.15 -6.35 -18.64
C SER A 52 13.88 -7.14 -19.73
N ASN A 53 15.13 -7.46 -19.49
CA ASN A 53 15.92 -8.44 -20.23
C ASN A 53 16.32 -9.63 -19.33
N ASP A 54 15.89 -9.61 -18.06
CA ASP A 54 16.08 -10.75 -17.16
C ASP A 54 15.24 -11.93 -17.60
N PRO A 55 15.66 -13.17 -17.35
CA PRO A 55 14.82 -14.35 -17.58
C PRO A 55 13.47 -14.20 -16.85
N ALA A 56 12.40 -14.67 -17.49
CA ALA A 56 11.13 -14.81 -16.78
C ALA A 56 11.27 -15.77 -15.60
N LEU A 57 10.49 -15.51 -14.57
CA LEU A 57 10.46 -16.44 -13.42
C LEU A 57 10.00 -17.82 -13.85
N PRO A 58 10.56 -18.88 -13.25
CA PRO A 58 10.13 -20.26 -13.53
C PRO A 58 8.61 -20.44 -13.41
N SER A 59 8.04 -21.34 -14.18
CA SER A 59 6.59 -21.61 -14.17
C SER A 59 6.08 -22.06 -12.81
N GLU A 60 6.92 -22.75 -12.04
CA GLU A 60 6.69 -23.23 -10.68
C GLU A 60 6.84 -22.14 -9.59
N ALA A 61 7.34 -20.97 -9.94
CA ALA A 61 7.46 -19.85 -8.99
C ALA A 61 6.08 -19.44 -8.47
N LYS A 62 5.90 -19.51 -7.16
CA LYS A 62 4.63 -19.24 -6.49
C LYS A 62 4.42 -17.76 -6.26
N VAL A 63 3.14 -17.38 -6.18
CA VAL A 63 2.66 -16.03 -5.89
C VAL A 63 2.26 -15.95 -4.43
N ALA A 64 2.84 -15.01 -3.70
CA ALA A 64 2.49 -14.67 -2.33
C ALA A 64 1.73 -13.33 -2.30
N HIS A 65 0.55 -13.28 -1.68
CA HIS A 65 -0.10 -12.02 -1.36
C HIS A 65 0.26 -11.59 0.07
N MET A 66 0.60 -10.32 0.21
CA MET A 66 0.94 -9.66 1.46
C MET A 66 -0.10 -8.58 1.74
N TYR A 67 -0.82 -8.67 2.85
CA TYR A 67 -1.86 -7.70 3.22
C TYR A 67 -1.33 -6.73 4.27
N PRO A 68 -1.30 -5.40 3.98
CA PRO A 68 -0.86 -4.40 4.93
C PRO A 68 -1.86 -4.20 6.05
N GLY A 69 -1.38 -3.67 7.17
CA GLY A 69 -2.19 -3.33 8.32
C GLY A 69 -2.40 -1.83 8.53
N GLN A 70 -2.78 -1.50 9.76
CA GLN A 70 -2.96 -0.12 10.21
C GLN A 70 -1.69 0.72 10.00
N GLY A 71 -1.87 1.95 9.49
CA GLY A 71 -0.78 2.84 9.05
C GLY A 71 -0.73 3.02 7.53
N SER A 72 -1.32 2.08 6.77
CA SER A 72 -1.40 2.18 5.31
C SER A 72 -2.65 2.90 4.79
N GLN A 73 -3.65 3.15 5.63
CA GLN A 73 -4.90 3.84 5.25
C GLN A 73 -4.68 5.26 4.75
N TYR A 74 -5.57 5.70 3.88
CA TYR A 74 -5.75 7.10 3.47
C TYR A 74 -7.15 7.31 2.87
N VAL A 75 -7.67 8.53 2.99
CA VAL A 75 -8.97 8.88 2.40
C VAL A 75 -8.88 8.84 0.89
N GLY A 76 -9.81 8.12 0.26
CA GLY A 76 -9.82 7.89 -1.18
C GLY A 76 -9.03 6.64 -1.63
N MET A 77 -8.53 5.83 -0.71
CA MET A 77 -7.91 4.54 -1.06
C MET A 77 -8.90 3.69 -1.88
N THR A 78 -8.44 3.16 -3.01
CA THR A 78 -9.22 2.42 -4.02
C THR A 78 -10.29 3.19 -4.80
N ASN A 79 -10.48 4.50 -4.60
CA ASN A 79 -11.48 5.31 -5.31
C ASN A 79 -11.44 5.17 -6.84
N ASP A 80 -10.25 5.21 -7.41
CA ASP A 80 -10.03 5.11 -8.85
C ASP A 80 -10.20 3.67 -9.35
N LEU A 81 -9.78 2.68 -8.58
CA LEU A 81 -10.05 1.26 -8.86
C LEU A 81 -11.55 0.97 -8.82
N ASN A 82 -12.26 1.49 -7.81
CA ASN A 82 -13.72 1.35 -7.68
C ASN A 82 -14.47 1.92 -8.90
N SER A 83 -13.97 3.00 -9.49
CA SER A 83 -14.57 3.58 -10.70
C SER A 83 -14.31 2.78 -11.98
N ARG A 84 -13.41 1.78 -11.95
CA ARG A 84 -12.97 1.02 -13.13
C ARG A 84 -13.31 -0.46 -13.07
N PHE A 85 -13.33 -1.05 -11.87
CA PHE A 85 -13.51 -2.49 -11.68
C PHE A 85 -14.74 -2.76 -10.82
N THR A 86 -15.76 -3.34 -11.42
CA THR A 86 -17.04 -3.65 -10.74
C THR A 86 -16.82 -4.52 -9.49
N GLY A 87 -15.89 -5.48 -9.53
CA GLY A 87 -15.57 -6.32 -8.38
C GLY A 87 -15.06 -5.54 -7.17
N VAL A 88 -14.34 -4.43 -7.39
CA VAL A 88 -13.90 -3.52 -6.31
C VAL A 88 -15.12 -2.88 -5.64
N GLY A 89 -16.08 -2.37 -6.44
CA GLY A 89 -17.32 -1.78 -5.92
C GLY A 89 -18.15 -2.78 -5.12
N GLN A 90 -18.30 -3.99 -5.61
CA GLN A 90 -19.04 -5.06 -4.93
C GLN A 90 -18.46 -5.42 -3.56
N VAL A 91 -17.13 -5.37 -3.40
CA VAL A 91 -16.49 -5.58 -2.10
C VAL A 91 -16.86 -4.46 -1.12
N TRP A 92 -16.82 -3.18 -1.57
CA TRP A 92 -17.22 -2.05 -0.74
C TRP A 92 -18.70 -2.09 -0.37
N GLU A 93 -19.60 -2.41 -1.31
CA GLU A 93 -21.05 -2.57 -1.05
C GLU A 93 -21.31 -3.66 -0.01
N LYS A 94 -20.64 -4.80 -0.13
CA LYS A 94 -20.79 -5.88 0.84
C LYS A 94 -20.24 -5.48 2.21
N ALA A 95 -19.11 -4.78 2.25
CA ALA A 95 -18.53 -4.28 3.50
C ALA A 95 -19.47 -3.27 4.19
N ASP A 96 -20.08 -2.36 3.44
CA ASP A 96 -21.05 -1.40 3.95
C ASP A 96 -22.26 -2.09 4.57
N ILE A 97 -22.82 -3.10 3.89
CA ILE A 97 -23.94 -3.90 4.40
C ILE A 97 -23.55 -4.64 5.70
N THR A 98 -22.36 -5.24 5.74
CA THR A 98 -21.86 -5.98 6.89
C THR A 98 -21.61 -5.08 8.10
N MET A 99 -21.15 -3.85 7.86
CA MET A 99 -20.65 -2.97 8.92
C MET A 99 -21.64 -1.91 9.40
N VAL A 100 -22.74 -1.69 8.71
CA VAL A 100 -23.69 -0.60 9.02
C VAL A 100 -24.27 -0.69 10.44
N ASP A 101 -24.50 -1.88 10.95
CA ASP A 101 -24.98 -2.12 12.31
C ASP A 101 -23.86 -2.01 13.38
N VAL A 102 -22.62 -2.23 12.99
CA VAL A 102 -21.41 -2.09 13.85
C VAL A 102 -20.97 -0.63 13.96
N LEU A 103 -21.23 0.18 12.93
CA LEU A 103 -20.82 1.57 12.82
C LEU A 103 -21.99 2.56 13.04
N ASP A 104 -22.96 2.20 13.86
CA ASP A 104 -24.10 3.05 14.25
C ASP A 104 -24.87 3.67 13.06
N GLY A 105 -25.03 2.90 11.99
CA GLY A 105 -25.75 3.30 10.78
C GLY A 105 -24.88 3.98 9.72
N GLU A 106 -23.60 4.16 9.95
CA GLU A 106 -22.68 4.68 8.96
C GLU A 106 -22.12 3.56 8.07
N THR A 107 -21.69 3.91 6.86
CA THR A 107 -21.03 3.00 5.93
C THR A 107 -19.55 3.32 5.82
N LEU A 108 -18.71 2.30 5.61
CA LEU A 108 -17.27 2.48 5.41
C LEU A 108 -16.97 3.36 4.19
N SER A 109 -17.71 3.16 3.10
CA SER A 109 -17.56 3.93 1.87
C SER A 109 -17.84 5.43 2.05
N SER A 110 -18.73 5.80 3.00
CA SER A 110 -19.14 7.20 3.23
C SER A 110 -18.01 8.11 3.69
N PHE A 111 -16.99 7.59 4.36
CA PHE A 111 -15.83 8.35 4.82
C PHE A 111 -14.53 7.95 4.13
N VAL A 112 -14.45 6.76 3.51
CA VAL A 112 -13.25 6.31 2.80
C VAL A 112 -13.30 6.71 1.33
N LEU A 113 -14.39 6.39 0.60
CA LEU A 113 -14.50 6.61 -0.85
C LEU A 113 -15.02 8.02 -1.20
N ARG A 114 -14.48 9.03 -0.54
CA ARG A 114 -14.87 10.43 -0.78
C ARG A 114 -14.02 11.07 -1.88
N LYS A 115 -14.66 11.93 -2.69
CA LYS A 115 -14.01 12.69 -3.78
C LYS A 115 -14.31 14.18 -3.62
N ASN A 116 -13.41 15.03 -4.11
CA ASN A 116 -13.59 16.49 -4.15
C ASN A 116 -13.93 17.11 -2.78
N LEU A 117 -13.24 16.65 -1.74
CA LEU A 117 -13.41 17.15 -0.38
C LEU A 117 -12.82 18.56 -0.23
N SER A 118 -13.48 19.42 0.54
CA SER A 118 -12.86 20.60 1.12
C SER A 118 -11.76 20.20 2.12
N ASP A 119 -10.91 21.16 2.50
CA ASP A 119 -9.83 20.89 3.46
C ASP A 119 -10.37 20.46 4.82
N GLU A 120 -11.51 21.03 5.25
CA GLU A 120 -12.19 20.69 6.49
C GLU A 120 -12.75 19.25 6.44
N GLU A 121 -13.50 18.90 5.39
CA GLU A 121 -14.07 17.56 5.20
C GLU A 121 -12.97 16.51 5.12
N LYS A 122 -11.84 16.84 4.48
CA LYS A 122 -10.69 15.93 4.39
C LYS A 122 -10.09 15.69 5.77
N LYS A 123 -9.89 16.72 6.59
CA LYS A 123 -9.38 16.58 7.95
C LYS A 123 -10.31 15.75 8.82
N GLU A 124 -11.62 15.94 8.69
CA GLU A 124 -12.63 15.15 9.42
C GLU A 124 -12.56 13.67 9.02
N ALA A 125 -12.55 13.37 7.71
CA ALA A 125 -12.44 12.01 7.22
C ALA A 125 -11.11 11.35 7.62
N GLU A 126 -9.98 12.08 7.57
CA GLU A 126 -8.68 11.61 8.03
C GLU A 126 -8.65 11.37 9.54
N TYR A 127 -9.29 12.24 10.34
CA TYR A 127 -9.40 12.04 11.78
C TYR A 127 -10.20 10.79 12.11
N LYS A 128 -11.36 10.60 11.46
CA LYS A 128 -12.17 9.41 11.63
C LYS A 128 -11.41 8.14 11.22
N LEU A 129 -10.76 8.18 10.06
CA LEU A 129 -9.98 7.06 9.55
C LEU A 129 -8.70 6.74 10.36
N LYS A 130 -8.32 7.56 11.36
CA LYS A 130 -7.24 7.26 12.32
C LYS A 130 -7.72 6.45 13.52
N GLN A 131 -9.01 6.43 13.79
CA GLN A 131 -9.60 5.69 14.90
C GLN A 131 -9.57 4.20 14.60
N THR A 132 -9.09 3.38 15.52
CA THR A 132 -8.76 1.98 15.28
C THR A 132 -9.99 1.17 14.86
N GLU A 133 -11.14 1.43 15.44
CA GLU A 133 -12.44 0.80 15.15
C GLU A 133 -12.94 1.07 13.71
N TYR A 134 -12.58 2.21 13.12
CA TYR A 134 -12.89 2.55 11.72
C TYR A 134 -11.77 2.13 10.77
N THR A 135 -10.51 2.30 11.19
CA THR A 135 -9.34 1.96 10.36
C THR A 135 -9.33 0.49 9.98
N GLN A 136 -9.58 -0.40 10.96
CA GLN A 136 -9.37 -1.83 10.76
C GLN A 136 -10.32 -2.41 9.72
N PRO A 137 -11.65 -2.25 9.81
CA PRO A 137 -12.54 -2.76 8.76
C PRO A 137 -12.36 -2.03 7.42
N ALA A 138 -12.01 -0.73 7.42
CA ALA A 138 -11.77 0.01 6.19
C ALA A 138 -10.52 -0.49 5.45
N MET A 139 -9.44 -0.77 6.16
CA MET A 139 -8.21 -1.35 5.59
C MET A 139 -8.47 -2.75 5.04
N LEU A 140 -9.11 -3.61 5.82
CA LEU A 140 -9.49 -4.95 5.37
C LEU A 140 -10.31 -4.89 4.08
N THR A 141 -11.30 -3.99 4.00
CA THR A 141 -12.11 -3.79 2.80
C THR A 141 -11.26 -3.36 1.61
N ALA A 142 -10.33 -2.43 1.79
CA ALA A 142 -9.44 -1.97 0.72
C ALA A 142 -8.53 -3.09 0.21
N ASP A 143 -7.97 -3.90 1.10
CA ASP A 143 -7.13 -5.05 0.76
C ASP A 143 -7.91 -6.07 -0.08
N LEU A 144 -9.11 -6.46 0.36
CA LEU A 144 -9.99 -7.40 -0.36
C LEU A 144 -10.50 -6.82 -1.69
N ALA A 145 -10.72 -5.51 -1.76
CA ALA A 145 -11.11 -4.85 -3.01
C ALA A 145 -9.99 -4.89 -4.06
N ILE A 146 -8.73 -4.71 -3.65
CA ILE A 146 -7.57 -4.85 -4.54
C ILE A 146 -7.35 -6.30 -4.92
N GLU A 147 -7.54 -7.25 -3.99
CA GLU A 147 -7.49 -8.68 -4.29
C GLU A 147 -8.54 -9.08 -5.34
N ALA A 148 -9.77 -8.57 -5.22
CA ALA A 148 -10.81 -8.82 -6.22
C ALA A 148 -10.41 -8.35 -7.62
N ALA A 149 -9.72 -7.20 -7.72
CA ALA A 149 -9.18 -6.71 -8.98
C ALA A 149 -8.06 -7.62 -9.52
N LEU A 150 -7.12 -8.09 -8.68
CA LEU A 150 -6.07 -9.01 -9.08
C LEU A 150 -6.65 -10.35 -9.55
N ASN A 151 -7.61 -10.90 -8.79
CA ASN A 151 -8.29 -12.16 -9.14
C ASN A 151 -9.02 -12.09 -10.48
N ALA A 152 -9.65 -10.95 -10.79
CA ALA A 152 -10.30 -10.70 -12.07
C ALA A 152 -9.30 -10.69 -13.26
N HIS A 153 -8.02 -10.42 -12.98
CA HIS A 153 -6.93 -10.46 -13.96
C HIS A 153 -6.10 -11.76 -13.89
N GLY A 154 -6.61 -12.79 -13.20
CA GLY A 154 -5.98 -14.12 -13.15
C GLY A 154 -4.82 -14.25 -12.14
N HIS A 155 -4.57 -13.22 -11.33
CA HIS A 155 -3.52 -13.25 -10.31
C HIS A 155 -4.08 -13.65 -8.95
N LYS A 156 -4.15 -14.97 -8.71
CA LYS A 156 -4.55 -15.54 -7.42
C LYS A 156 -3.31 -15.92 -6.61
N PRO A 157 -3.38 -15.87 -5.27
CA PRO A 157 -2.26 -16.31 -4.43
C PRO A 157 -2.15 -17.82 -4.35
N ASP A 158 -0.90 -18.32 -4.30
CA ASP A 158 -0.56 -19.68 -3.89
C ASP A 158 -0.42 -19.77 -2.36
N MET A 159 -0.12 -18.65 -1.71
CA MET A 159 0.00 -18.51 -0.26
C MET A 159 -0.19 -17.06 0.14
N VAL A 160 -0.51 -16.83 1.40
CA VAL A 160 -0.82 -15.50 1.91
C VAL A 160 -0.14 -15.21 3.25
N ALA A 161 0.13 -13.93 3.49
CA ALA A 161 0.55 -13.38 4.77
C ALA A 161 -0.12 -12.03 5.00
N GLY A 162 -0.39 -11.70 6.25
CA GLY A 162 -0.88 -10.38 6.63
C GLY A 162 -0.03 -9.77 7.74
N HIS A 163 0.23 -8.49 7.67
CA HIS A 163 0.96 -7.77 8.70
C HIS A 163 0.00 -7.20 9.73
N SER A 164 0.07 -7.66 10.98
CA SER A 164 -0.81 -7.22 12.06
C SER A 164 -2.30 -7.37 11.68
N LEU A 165 -3.02 -6.27 11.49
CA LEU A 165 -4.39 -6.26 11.01
C LEU A 165 -4.57 -7.01 9.68
N GLY A 166 -3.61 -6.90 8.77
CA GLY A 166 -3.66 -7.58 7.46
C GLY A 166 -3.77 -9.10 7.54
N GLU A 167 -3.47 -9.72 8.70
CA GLU A 167 -3.68 -11.15 8.91
C GLU A 167 -5.15 -11.54 8.77
N TYR A 168 -6.10 -10.63 9.11
CA TYR A 168 -7.54 -10.86 8.91
C TYR A 168 -7.93 -10.89 7.43
N ALA A 169 -7.28 -10.09 6.58
CA ALA A 169 -7.43 -10.21 5.13
C ALA A 169 -6.84 -11.53 4.61
N ALA A 170 -5.66 -11.92 5.13
CA ALA A 170 -5.05 -13.20 4.80
C ALA A 170 -5.91 -14.38 5.22
N LEU A 171 -6.55 -14.34 6.40
CA LEU A 171 -7.50 -15.37 6.88
C LEU A 171 -8.71 -15.52 5.94
N MET A 172 -9.27 -14.41 5.46
CA MET A 172 -10.36 -14.43 4.48
C MET A 172 -9.88 -14.98 3.13
N SER A 173 -8.76 -14.51 2.62
CA SER A 173 -8.18 -14.97 1.35
C SER A 173 -7.82 -16.46 1.40
N ALA A 174 -7.31 -16.95 2.53
CA ALA A 174 -7.05 -18.37 2.77
C ALA A 174 -8.32 -19.21 2.95
N GLY A 175 -9.49 -18.57 3.12
CA GLY A 175 -10.78 -19.26 3.30
C GLY A 175 -11.04 -19.76 4.72
N ILE A 176 -10.29 -19.28 5.72
CA ILE A 176 -10.49 -19.59 7.14
C ILE A 176 -11.74 -18.85 7.66
N LEU A 177 -11.89 -17.58 7.29
CA LEU A 177 -13.08 -16.77 7.57
C LEU A 177 -13.76 -16.39 6.25
N ASP A 178 -15.06 -16.18 6.30
CA ASP A 178 -15.73 -15.46 5.22
C ASP A 178 -15.58 -13.94 5.41
N MET A 179 -16.02 -13.17 4.43
CA MET A 179 -15.85 -11.71 4.45
C MET A 179 -16.59 -11.06 5.62
N ASP A 180 -17.78 -11.55 5.97
CA ASP A 180 -18.58 -11.02 7.08
C ASP A 180 -17.86 -11.26 8.42
N GLY A 181 -17.42 -12.49 8.66
CA GLY A 181 -16.65 -12.85 9.85
C GLY A 181 -15.33 -12.08 9.97
N ALA A 182 -14.58 -11.93 8.87
CA ALA A 182 -13.32 -11.19 8.86
C ALA A 182 -13.50 -9.70 9.16
N LEU A 183 -14.52 -9.05 8.56
CA LEU A 183 -14.84 -7.64 8.81
C LEU A 183 -15.27 -7.38 10.26
N ARG A 184 -16.19 -8.21 10.78
CA ARG A 184 -16.65 -8.11 12.17
C ARG A 184 -15.52 -8.40 13.16
N ALA A 185 -14.66 -9.35 12.86
CA ALA A 185 -13.47 -9.64 13.68
C ALA A 185 -12.48 -8.46 13.69
N ALA A 186 -12.24 -7.84 12.54
CA ALA A 186 -11.37 -6.66 12.45
C ALA A 186 -11.95 -5.46 13.24
N ALA A 187 -13.27 -5.24 13.15
CA ALA A 187 -13.95 -4.20 13.93
C ALA A 187 -13.89 -4.49 15.44
N ALA A 188 -14.21 -5.71 15.85
CA ALA A 188 -14.11 -6.13 17.26
C ALA A 188 -12.69 -5.94 17.79
N ARG A 189 -11.67 -6.35 17.01
CA ARG A 189 -10.27 -6.12 17.35
C ARG A 189 -9.96 -4.62 17.53
N GLY A 190 -10.45 -3.78 16.62
CA GLY A 190 -10.26 -2.32 16.70
C GLY A 190 -10.88 -1.74 17.96
N THR A 191 -12.10 -2.15 18.28
CA THR A 191 -12.84 -1.71 19.48
C THR A 191 -12.13 -2.18 20.76
N GLU A 192 -11.78 -3.46 20.86
CA GLU A 192 -11.13 -3.99 22.05
C GLU A 192 -9.74 -3.35 22.30
N MET A 193 -8.97 -3.13 21.22
CA MET A 193 -7.68 -2.44 21.32
C MET A 193 -7.84 -0.98 21.74
N GLY A 194 -8.87 -0.29 21.28
CA GLY A 194 -9.14 1.11 21.59
C GLY A 194 -9.68 1.31 23.01
N SER A 195 -10.36 0.31 23.57
CA SER A 195 -11.03 0.36 24.87
C SER A 195 -10.15 -0.03 26.08
N VAL A 196 -8.88 -0.40 25.87
CA VAL A 196 -7.98 -0.72 26.96
C VAL A 196 -7.75 0.50 27.85
N GLU A 197 -8.23 0.44 29.09
CA GLU A 197 -8.02 1.49 30.08
C GLU A 197 -6.90 1.11 31.04
N ILE A 198 -5.75 1.79 30.90
CA ILE A 198 -4.58 1.66 31.77
C ILE A 198 -3.91 3.03 31.93
N ASP A 199 -3.16 3.21 33.00
CA ASP A 199 -2.51 4.49 33.33
C ASP A 199 -1.47 4.88 32.28
N ASP A 200 -0.56 3.98 31.92
CA ASP A 200 0.40 4.17 30.84
C ASP A 200 0.00 3.34 29.61
N LYS A 201 -0.57 4.01 28.61
CA LYS A 201 -0.92 3.39 27.33
C LYS A 201 0.29 2.98 26.50
N GLY A 202 1.48 3.34 26.95
CA GLY A 202 2.74 3.06 26.30
C GLY A 202 3.00 3.86 25.04
N LEU A 203 4.14 3.59 24.45
CA LEU A 203 4.61 4.23 23.21
C LEU A 203 5.07 3.17 22.21
N MET A 204 4.93 3.49 20.93
CA MET A 204 5.55 2.74 19.83
C MET A 204 6.49 3.66 19.06
N ALA A 205 7.64 3.14 18.65
CA ALA A 205 8.57 3.87 17.79
C ALA A 205 9.17 2.95 16.73
N SER A 206 9.25 3.45 15.49
CA SER A 206 10.05 2.78 14.46
C SER A 206 11.52 3.11 14.65
N VAL A 207 12.38 2.10 14.52
CA VAL A 207 13.83 2.20 14.65
C VAL A 207 14.46 1.65 13.37
N THR A 208 15.32 2.45 12.74
CA THR A 208 16.07 2.03 11.55
C THR A 208 17.49 1.68 11.99
N ALA A 209 17.69 0.41 12.33
CA ALA A 209 18.96 -0.16 12.76
C ALA A 209 18.99 -1.66 12.46
N PRO A 210 20.16 -2.32 12.49
CA PRO A 210 20.25 -3.78 12.47
C PRO A 210 19.52 -4.39 13.67
N TYR A 211 18.78 -5.49 13.44
CA TYR A 211 17.94 -6.10 14.48
C TYR A 211 18.75 -6.51 15.73
N GLU A 212 19.95 -7.02 15.53
CA GLU A 212 20.84 -7.43 16.62
C GLU A 212 21.13 -6.25 17.55
N ARG A 213 21.40 -5.05 16.98
CA ARG A 213 21.64 -3.86 17.79
C ARG A 213 20.38 -3.37 18.51
N ILE A 214 19.22 -3.54 17.86
CA ILE A 214 17.94 -3.22 18.49
C ILE A 214 17.71 -4.11 19.73
N ALA A 215 17.94 -5.42 19.59
CA ALA A 215 17.79 -6.38 20.69
C ALA A 215 18.70 -6.03 21.88
N GLU A 216 19.98 -5.72 21.62
CA GLU A 216 20.95 -5.33 22.67
C GLU A 216 20.46 -4.07 23.43
N ILE A 217 20.09 -2.99 22.71
CA ILE A 217 19.65 -1.75 23.36
C ILE A 217 18.36 -1.96 24.17
N ILE A 218 17.43 -2.77 23.69
CA ILE A 218 16.21 -3.09 24.44
C ILE A 218 16.54 -3.79 25.78
N GLU A 219 17.50 -4.72 25.77
CA GLU A 219 17.93 -5.42 26.99
C GLU A 219 18.65 -4.51 27.97
N GLU A 220 19.30 -3.45 27.50
CA GLU A 220 20.05 -2.50 28.33
C GLU A 220 19.19 -1.38 28.92
N VAL A 221 17.94 -1.20 28.49
CA VAL A 221 17.04 -0.17 28.99
C VAL A 221 16.25 -0.68 30.18
N ASP A 222 16.25 0.12 31.26
CA ASP A 222 15.41 -0.17 32.42
C ASP A 222 13.91 0.00 32.08
N GLY A 223 13.11 -1.00 32.43
CA GLY A 223 11.67 -1.01 32.21
C GLY A 223 11.26 -1.89 31.04
N TYR A 224 10.01 -1.75 30.60
CA TYR A 224 9.44 -2.64 29.58
C TYR A 224 9.52 -2.06 28.19
N VAL A 225 10.37 -2.64 27.36
CA VAL A 225 10.45 -2.40 25.91
C VAL A 225 10.60 -3.72 25.18
N ILE A 226 9.94 -3.90 24.06
CA ILE A 226 10.06 -5.08 23.19
C ILE A 226 10.17 -4.69 21.72
N ALA A 227 10.69 -5.61 20.91
CA ALA A 227 10.59 -5.57 19.45
C ALA A 227 9.18 -6.02 19.02
N ALA A 228 8.27 -5.07 18.89
CA ALA A 228 6.85 -5.33 18.61
C ALA A 228 6.59 -5.76 17.17
N ASN A 229 7.27 -5.15 16.18
CA ASN A 229 7.14 -5.55 14.77
C ASN A 229 8.54 -5.71 14.16
N LYS A 230 8.95 -6.94 13.91
CA LYS A 230 10.23 -7.29 13.26
C LYS A 230 10.05 -7.21 11.73
N ASN A 231 10.01 -5.96 11.23
CA ASN A 231 9.58 -5.66 9.86
C ASN A 231 10.59 -6.07 8.80
N SER A 232 11.88 -5.88 9.07
CA SER A 232 12.97 -6.25 8.17
C SER A 232 14.29 -6.30 8.94
N PRO A 233 15.38 -6.81 8.36
CA PRO A 233 16.70 -6.74 8.98
C PRO A 233 17.19 -5.32 9.30
N LYS A 234 16.57 -4.29 8.66
CA LYS A 234 16.96 -2.88 8.78
C LYS A 234 15.94 -2.03 9.52
N MET A 235 14.78 -2.56 9.89
CA MET A 235 13.69 -1.80 10.52
C MET A 235 12.87 -2.66 11.47
N THR A 236 12.74 -2.19 12.70
CA THR A 236 11.87 -2.78 13.73
C THR A 236 11.04 -1.68 14.40
N VAL A 237 9.80 -2.00 14.75
CA VAL A 237 9.02 -1.16 15.66
C VAL A 237 9.21 -1.68 17.06
N ILE A 238 9.66 -0.82 17.98
CA ILE A 238 9.71 -1.09 19.41
C ILE A 238 8.42 -0.58 20.07
N ALA A 239 7.99 -1.26 21.12
CA ALA A 239 6.82 -0.90 21.92
C ALA A 239 7.05 -1.22 23.39
N GLY A 240 6.41 -0.47 24.27
CA GLY A 240 6.56 -0.67 25.71
C GLY A 240 6.00 0.49 26.51
N GLU A 241 6.41 0.57 27.76
CA GLU A 241 6.10 1.69 28.65
C GLU A 241 6.67 3.00 28.08
N THR A 242 5.96 4.10 28.28
CA THR A 242 6.26 5.37 27.62
C THR A 242 7.69 5.86 27.87
N GLU A 243 8.14 5.92 29.12
CA GLU A 243 9.47 6.43 29.44
C GLU A 243 10.61 5.46 29.06
N PRO A 244 10.50 4.13 29.24
CA PRO A 244 11.46 3.17 28.70
C PRO A 244 11.63 3.26 27.19
N VAL A 245 10.54 3.38 26.42
CA VAL A 245 10.64 3.52 24.95
C VAL A 245 11.34 4.83 24.57
N LYS A 246 11.07 5.95 25.25
CA LYS A 246 11.78 7.21 25.03
C LYS A 246 13.27 7.08 25.35
N ALA A 247 13.62 6.38 26.43
CA ALA A 247 15.01 6.11 26.79
C ALA A 247 15.72 5.28 25.73
N ALA A 248 15.05 4.24 25.21
CA ALA A 248 15.55 3.45 24.08
C ALA A 248 15.77 4.32 22.83
N MET A 249 14.79 5.16 22.45
CA MET A 249 14.91 6.07 21.33
C MET A 249 16.13 6.99 21.47
N ALA A 250 16.32 7.60 22.63
CA ALA A 250 17.46 8.48 22.88
C ALA A 250 18.82 7.73 22.76
N ARG A 251 18.89 6.46 23.14
CA ARG A 251 20.10 5.65 22.96
C ARG A 251 20.36 5.34 21.50
N PHE A 252 19.33 4.96 20.72
CA PHE A 252 19.46 4.75 19.28
C PHE A 252 19.94 6.02 18.58
N GLU A 253 19.38 7.17 18.92
CA GLU A 253 19.76 8.47 18.34
C GLU A 253 21.20 8.86 18.70
N ALA A 254 21.65 8.58 19.93
CA ALA A 254 23.04 8.80 20.36
C ALA A 254 24.05 7.96 19.57
N GLU A 255 23.62 6.80 19.04
CA GLU A 255 24.42 5.95 18.16
C GLU A 255 24.27 6.30 16.67
N GLY A 256 23.48 7.33 16.34
CA GLY A 256 23.25 7.80 14.97
C GLY A 256 22.15 7.06 14.21
N PHE A 257 21.37 6.19 14.87
CA PHE A 257 20.22 5.55 14.27
C PHE A 257 19.00 6.47 14.27
N GLN A 258 18.12 6.26 13.30
CA GLN A 258 16.89 7.03 13.22
C GLN A 258 15.76 6.38 14.02
N THR A 259 15.03 7.21 14.77
CA THR A 259 13.83 6.80 15.47
C THR A 259 12.66 7.72 15.12
N VAL A 260 11.45 7.17 15.08
CA VAL A 260 10.22 7.95 14.86
C VAL A 260 9.13 7.41 15.78
N ALA A 261 8.66 8.24 16.70
CA ALA A 261 7.49 7.89 17.52
C ALA A 261 6.25 7.75 16.62
N LEU A 262 5.49 6.69 16.80
CA LEU A 262 4.30 6.39 16.03
C LEU A 262 3.06 6.97 16.72
N ALA A 263 2.15 7.55 15.94
CA ALA A 263 0.89 8.09 16.45
C ALA A 263 -0.14 6.97 16.63
N THR A 264 0.10 6.08 17.59
CA THR A 264 -0.81 5.00 18.00
C THR A 264 -1.49 5.34 19.32
N SER A 265 -2.69 4.79 19.57
CA SER A 265 -3.41 5.00 20.82
C SER A 265 -2.76 4.25 22.00
N HIS A 266 -2.14 3.11 21.72
CA HIS A 266 -1.52 2.22 22.71
C HIS A 266 -0.24 1.59 22.12
N ALA A 267 0.57 0.99 22.98
CA ALA A 267 1.70 0.15 22.59
C ALA A 267 1.18 -1.24 22.13
N PHE A 268 0.72 -1.33 20.89
CA PHE A 268 0.22 -2.57 20.31
C PHE A 268 1.32 -3.62 20.20
N HIS A 269 0.91 -4.88 20.07
CA HIS A 269 1.83 -6.02 19.98
C HIS A 269 2.75 -6.16 21.21
N SER A 270 2.24 -5.74 22.39
CA SER A 270 2.92 -5.80 23.67
C SER A 270 1.95 -6.25 24.80
N ARG A 271 2.49 -6.55 25.98
CA ARG A 271 1.66 -6.90 27.15
C ARG A 271 0.69 -5.79 27.56
N ILE A 272 0.92 -4.56 27.13
CA ILE A 272 0.09 -3.39 27.46
C ILE A 272 -1.34 -3.58 26.93
N VAL A 273 -1.51 -4.18 25.76
CA VAL A 273 -2.84 -4.45 25.18
C VAL A 273 -3.34 -5.86 25.47
N ALA A 274 -2.63 -6.66 26.25
CA ALA A 274 -3.05 -8.02 26.61
C ALA A 274 -4.45 -8.11 27.27
N PRO A 275 -4.95 -7.11 28.02
CA PRO A 275 -6.34 -7.13 28.53
C PRO A 275 -7.40 -7.29 27.43
N ALA A 276 -7.14 -6.82 26.22
CA ALA A 276 -8.04 -6.94 25.09
C ALA A 276 -8.07 -8.36 24.45
N ASN A 277 -7.09 -9.23 24.75
CA ASN A 277 -7.02 -10.57 24.14
C ASN A 277 -8.22 -11.44 24.46
N GLU A 278 -8.65 -11.46 25.72
CA GLU A 278 -9.73 -12.35 26.15
C GLU A 278 -11.11 -11.93 25.62
N PRO A 279 -11.52 -10.65 25.64
CA PRO A 279 -12.72 -10.20 24.95
C PRO A 279 -12.71 -10.53 23.47
N LEU A 280 -11.61 -10.26 22.76
CA LEU A 280 -11.48 -10.59 21.34
C LEU A 280 -11.54 -12.11 21.10
N ARG A 281 -10.89 -12.93 21.92
CA ARG A 281 -10.94 -14.39 21.82
C ARG A 281 -12.37 -14.91 21.89
N ARG A 282 -13.18 -14.42 22.85
CA ARG A 282 -14.60 -14.78 22.97
C ARG A 282 -15.40 -14.40 21.73
N PHE A 283 -15.12 -13.24 21.15
CA PHE A 283 -15.77 -12.84 19.91
C PHE A 283 -15.39 -13.82 18.78
N LEU A 284 -14.11 -14.13 18.61
CA LEU A 284 -13.60 -15.03 17.58
C LEU A 284 -14.16 -16.46 17.72
N GLU A 285 -14.39 -16.95 18.93
CA GLU A 285 -15.02 -18.25 19.19
C GLU A 285 -16.46 -18.35 18.64
N GLY A 286 -17.16 -17.21 18.50
CA GLY A 286 -18.47 -17.14 17.90
C GLY A 286 -18.49 -17.24 16.37
N LEU A 287 -17.36 -17.13 15.70
CA LEU A 287 -17.28 -17.14 14.24
C LEU A 287 -17.30 -18.56 13.64
N ASP A 288 -17.72 -18.65 12.36
CA ASP A 288 -17.58 -19.87 11.55
C ASP A 288 -16.13 -19.93 10.99
N VAL A 289 -15.28 -20.74 11.62
CA VAL A 289 -13.87 -20.90 11.28
C VAL A 289 -13.66 -22.20 10.53
N LYS A 290 -13.03 -22.12 9.36
CA LYS A 290 -12.76 -23.25 8.46
C LYS A 290 -11.28 -23.53 8.36
N TRP A 291 -10.95 -24.70 7.83
CA TRP A 291 -9.58 -25.01 7.44
C TRP A 291 -9.12 -24.10 6.28
N PRO A 292 -7.85 -23.66 6.26
CA PRO A 292 -7.32 -22.90 5.15
C PRO A 292 -7.32 -23.73 3.85
N LYS A 293 -7.66 -23.09 2.74
CA LYS A 293 -7.61 -23.68 1.39
C LYS A 293 -6.25 -23.52 0.72
N ILE A 294 -5.51 -22.49 1.15
CA ILE A 294 -4.13 -22.20 0.74
C ILE A 294 -3.29 -21.89 1.97
N PRO A 295 -1.96 -22.13 1.93
CA PRO A 295 -1.08 -21.81 3.05
C PRO A 295 -1.15 -20.35 3.47
N ILE A 296 -1.19 -20.12 4.77
CA ILE A 296 -1.16 -18.80 5.41
C ILE A 296 -0.15 -18.80 6.54
N THR A 297 0.65 -17.73 6.67
CA THR A 297 1.59 -17.55 7.78
C THR A 297 0.98 -16.77 8.93
N SER A 298 1.45 -17.04 10.15
CA SER A 298 1.00 -16.38 11.38
C SER A 298 1.97 -15.28 11.81
N ASN A 299 1.44 -14.17 12.33
CA ASN A 299 2.25 -13.09 12.89
C ASN A 299 3.02 -13.51 14.15
N VAL A 300 2.46 -14.41 14.95
CA VAL A 300 2.97 -14.73 16.30
C VAL A 300 4.32 -15.41 16.27
N ASP A 301 4.55 -16.29 15.31
CA ASP A 301 5.77 -17.10 15.22
C ASP A 301 6.38 -17.14 13.80
N GLY A 302 5.76 -16.47 12.82
CA GLY A 302 6.18 -16.49 11.42
C GLY A 302 6.01 -17.85 10.73
N GLY A 303 5.45 -18.84 11.44
CA GLY A 303 5.15 -20.17 10.92
C GLY A 303 3.78 -20.24 10.23
N TRP A 304 3.43 -21.44 9.75
CA TRP A 304 2.19 -21.67 9.04
C TRP A 304 1.01 -21.94 9.98
N TYR A 305 -0.17 -21.50 9.59
CA TYR A 305 -1.41 -22.04 10.15
C TYR A 305 -1.53 -23.53 9.78
N PRO A 306 -2.08 -24.36 10.70
CA PRO A 306 -2.30 -25.77 10.38
C PRO A 306 -3.25 -25.95 9.19
N MET A 307 -2.93 -26.87 8.31
CA MET A 307 -3.85 -27.36 7.28
C MET A 307 -4.75 -28.44 7.87
N ASP A 308 -5.81 -28.81 7.13
CA ASP A 308 -6.77 -29.83 7.57
C ASP A 308 -6.07 -31.15 7.93
N ASP A 309 -6.11 -31.49 9.20
CA ASP A 309 -5.57 -32.73 9.78
C ASP A 309 -6.69 -33.63 10.37
N GLY A 310 -7.95 -33.26 10.11
CA GLY A 310 -9.13 -33.91 10.66
C GLY A 310 -9.51 -33.48 12.08
N GLY A 311 -8.82 -32.48 12.65
CA GLY A 311 -9.08 -31.92 13.96
C GLY A 311 -10.15 -30.81 13.94
N ASP A 312 -10.09 -29.92 14.92
CA ASP A 312 -10.97 -28.75 15.05
C ASP A 312 -10.30 -27.51 14.42
N SER A 313 -10.82 -27.06 13.28
CA SER A 313 -10.30 -25.92 12.55
C SER A 313 -10.29 -24.62 13.38
N LYS A 314 -11.32 -24.44 14.23
CA LYS A 314 -11.43 -23.27 15.11
C LYS A 314 -10.35 -23.27 16.18
N VAL A 315 -10.14 -24.40 16.85
CA VAL A 315 -9.06 -24.53 17.84
C VAL A 315 -7.69 -24.28 17.18
N ALA A 316 -7.46 -24.88 16.02
CA ALA A 316 -6.21 -24.72 15.27
C ALA A 316 -5.94 -23.25 14.89
N ALA A 317 -6.95 -22.57 14.34
CA ALA A 317 -6.82 -21.16 13.94
C ALA A 317 -6.66 -20.22 15.14
N LEU A 318 -7.50 -20.40 16.18
CA LEU A 318 -7.48 -19.51 17.35
C LEU A 318 -6.20 -19.67 18.21
N THR A 319 -5.54 -20.82 18.18
CA THR A 319 -4.22 -21.00 18.81
C THR A 319 -3.18 -19.99 18.28
N LYS A 320 -3.26 -19.64 16.99
CA LYS A 320 -2.41 -18.63 16.35
C LYS A 320 -2.96 -17.22 16.46
N LEU A 321 -4.27 -17.04 16.22
CA LEU A 321 -4.87 -15.72 16.08
C LEU A 321 -5.16 -15.04 17.44
N ALA A 322 -5.61 -15.76 18.45
CA ALA A 322 -6.02 -15.15 19.72
C ALA A 322 -4.89 -14.40 20.45
N PRO A 323 -3.64 -14.87 20.51
CA PRO A 323 -2.56 -14.12 21.12
C PRO A 323 -1.97 -13.00 20.25
N GLN A 324 -2.34 -12.90 18.96
CA GLN A 324 -1.71 -12.04 17.95
C GLN A 324 -1.60 -10.57 18.36
N MET A 325 -2.65 -10.04 19.00
CA MET A 325 -2.74 -8.61 19.33
C MET A 325 -1.70 -8.17 20.39
N ALA A 326 -1.33 -9.07 21.30
CA ALA A 326 -0.34 -8.82 22.34
C ALA A 326 1.01 -9.51 22.10
N SER A 327 1.19 -10.12 20.92
CA SER A 327 2.44 -10.78 20.49
C SER A 327 3.16 -9.98 19.43
N SER A 328 4.48 -10.12 19.36
CA SER A 328 5.29 -9.51 18.29
C SER A 328 4.83 -10.00 16.91
N VAL A 329 4.99 -9.12 15.91
CA VAL A 329 4.80 -9.47 14.50
C VAL A 329 6.12 -9.96 13.92
N GLU A 330 6.20 -11.24 13.65
CA GLU A 330 7.39 -11.92 13.10
C GLU A 330 7.43 -11.82 11.56
N TRP A 331 7.34 -10.59 11.01
CA TRP A 331 7.20 -10.38 9.57
C TRP A 331 8.39 -10.88 8.77
N THR A 332 9.61 -10.65 9.25
CA THR A 332 10.84 -11.17 8.61
C THR A 332 10.80 -12.69 8.45
N THR A 333 10.35 -13.39 9.49
CA THR A 333 10.22 -14.86 9.50
C THR A 333 9.14 -15.30 8.50
N GLN A 334 7.97 -14.64 8.49
CA GLN A 334 6.89 -14.95 7.55
C GLN A 334 7.36 -14.87 6.09
N ILE A 335 8.03 -13.79 5.70
CA ILE A 335 8.49 -13.60 4.31
C ILE A 335 9.54 -14.64 3.93
N ASN A 336 10.48 -14.99 4.84
CA ASN A 336 11.44 -16.06 4.60
C ASN A 336 10.74 -17.43 4.48
N SER A 337 9.78 -17.74 5.35
CA SER A 337 8.98 -18.97 5.27
C SER A 337 8.26 -19.12 3.92
N MET A 338 7.69 -18.03 3.40
CA MET A 338 7.03 -18.02 2.10
C MET A 338 8.05 -18.18 0.95
N TYR A 339 9.21 -17.51 1.03
CA TYR A 339 10.29 -17.68 0.04
C TYR A 339 10.79 -19.11 -0.01
N ASP A 340 11.03 -19.73 1.14
CA ASP A 340 11.49 -21.12 1.25
C ASP A 340 10.44 -22.11 0.75
N ALA A 341 9.15 -21.79 0.87
CA ALA A 341 8.03 -22.55 0.29
C ALA A 341 7.86 -22.33 -1.22
N GLY A 342 8.75 -21.57 -1.88
CA GLY A 342 8.79 -21.38 -3.33
C GLY A 342 8.17 -20.08 -3.85
N ALA A 343 7.76 -19.15 -2.98
CA ALA A 343 7.31 -17.84 -3.43
C ALA A 343 8.47 -17.06 -4.07
N ARG A 344 8.20 -16.44 -5.22
CA ARG A 344 9.14 -15.57 -5.93
C ARG A 344 8.47 -14.23 -6.32
N LEU A 345 7.15 -14.19 -6.35
CA LEU A 345 6.33 -13.01 -6.56
C LEU A 345 5.67 -12.66 -5.22
N PHE A 346 5.93 -11.46 -4.70
CA PHE A 346 5.39 -10.98 -3.42
C PHE A 346 4.58 -9.73 -3.68
N LEU A 347 3.25 -9.87 -3.77
CA LEU A 347 2.35 -8.77 -4.09
C LEU A 347 1.82 -8.15 -2.80
N GLU A 348 2.10 -6.86 -2.57
CA GLU A 348 1.43 -6.09 -1.54
C GLU A 348 0.03 -5.73 -2.02
N VAL A 349 -0.96 -6.43 -1.47
CA VAL A 349 -2.38 -6.31 -1.83
C VAL A 349 -3.05 -5.38 -0.83
N GLY A 350 -2.95 -4.08 -1.10
CA GLY A 350 -3.45 -3.08 -0.19
C GLY A 350 -2.90 -1.67 -0.47
N PRO A 351 -3.31 -0.68 0.34
CA PRO A 351 -2.87 0.71 0.19
C PRO A 351 -1.38 0.91 0.55
N LYS A 352 -0.70 1.78 -0.19
CA LYS A 352 0.73 2.14 -0.05
C LYS A 352 1.70 1.02 -0.43
N ARG A 353 2.91 0.96 0.21
CA ARG A 353 3.99 0.06 -0.21
C ARG A 353 4.92 -0.41 0.92
N ALA A 354 4.47 -0.37 2.17
CA ALA A 354 5.32 -0.68 3.31
C ALA A 354 5.85 -2.11 3.26
N LEU A 355 4.97 -3.07 2.95
CA LEU A 355 5.35 -4.48 2.87
C LEU A 355 6.24 -4.79 1.67
N THR A 356 6.05 -4.10 0.56
CA THR A 356 6.94 -4.19 -0.61
C THR A 356 8.36 -3.77 -0.24
N VAL A 357 8.53 -2.69 0.52
CA VAL A 357 9.83 -2.24 1.00
C VAL A 357 10.44 -3.26 1.96
N PHE A 358 9.67 -3.76 2.93
CA PHE A 358 10.16 -4.77 3.87
C PHE A 358 10.56 -6.06 3.17
N ALA A 359 9.73 -6.57 2.26
CA ALA A 359 10.05 -7.77 1.48
C ALA A 359 11.31 -7.57 0.62
N SER A 360 11.50 -6.39 0.01
CA SER A 360 12.71 -6.08 -0.75
C SER A 360 13.98 -6.11 0.13
N GLN A 361 13.90 -5.66 1.38
CA GLN A 361 15.02 -5.70 2.32
C GLN A 361 15.28 -7.11 2.86
N ILE A 362 14.22 -7.89 3.14
CA ILE A 362 14.34 -9.28 3.64
C ILE A 362 14.92 -10.21 2.57
N LEU A 363 14.53 -9.97 1.33
CA LEU A 363 14.89 -10.80 0.18
C LEU A 363 16.04 -10.19 -0.65
N GLU A 364 16.79 -9.24 -0.08
CA GLU A 364 17.94 -8.62 -0.75
C GLU A 364 18.93 -9.69 -1.22
N GLY A 365 19.31 -9.63 -2.52
CA GLY A 365 20.18 -10.63 -3.14
C GLY A 365 19.55 -11.99 -3.49
N LYS A 366 18.27 -12.20 -3.18
CA LYS A 366 17.51 -13.41 -3.53
C LYS A 366 16.67 -13.19 -4.81
N PRO A 367 16.47 -14.20 -5.66
CA PRO A 367 15.62 -14.09 -6.84
C PRO A 367 14.13 -14.01 -6.42
N ALA A 368 13.66 -12.83 -6.08
CA ALA A 368 12.30 -12.54 -5.68
C ALA A 368 11.87 -11.16 -6.19
N LEU A 369 10.58 -10.98 -6.45
CA LEU A 369 10.01 -9.75 -7.00
C LEU A 369 8.88 -9.23 -6.10
N PRO A 370 9.17 -8.34 -5.15
CA PRO A 370 8.16 -7.60 -4.40
C PRO A 370 7.50 -6.52 -5.28
N VAL A 371 6.16 -6.47 -5.26
CA VAL A 371 5.36 -5.58 -6.12
C VAL A 371 4.24 -4.94 -5.32
N MET A 372 4.14 -3.61 -5.32
CA MET A 372 3.01 -2.87 -4.77
C MET A 372 1.87 -2.77 -5.79
N THR A 373 0.63 -2.75 -5.30
CA THR A 373 -0.57 -2.70 -6.16
C THR A 373 -1.35 -1.39 -6.09
N ASN A 374 -1.11 -0.58 -5.07
CA ASN A 374 -1.79 0.70 -4.88
C ASN A 374 -0.88 1.73 -4.19
N HIS A 375 -0.92 2.99 -4.66
CA HIS A 375 -0.14 4.06 -4.02
C HIS A 375 -0.80 5.43 -4.21
N PRO A 376 -0.98 6.24 -3.14
CA PRO A 376 -1.75 7.50 -3.20
C PRO A 376 -1.11 8.56 -4.10
N LYS A 377 0.21 8.62 -4.22
CA LYS A 377 0.91 9.64 -5.04
C LYS A 377 1.02 9.26 -6.51
N ALA A 378 1.20 7.98 -6.80
CA ALA A 378 1.29 7.49 -8.18
C ALA A 378 -0.10 7.28 -8.81
N GLY A 379 -1.17 7.28 -7.98
CA GLY A 379 -2.52 6.93 -8.37
C GLY A 379 -2.75 5.40 -8.35
N GLY A 380 -3.91 4.98 -7.89
CA GLY A 380 -4.22 3.56 -7.72
C GLY A 380 -4.25 2.82 -9.05
N ILE A 381 -4.93 3.38 -10.09
CA ILE A 381 -4.98 2.77 -11.43
C ILE A 381 -3.57 2.64 -12.03
N ALA A 382 -2.77 3.70 -12.00
CA ALA A 382 -1.43 3.66 -12.59
C ALA A 382 -0.55 2.64 -11.86
N THR A 383 -0.61 2.58 -10.53
CA THR A 383 0.12 1.60 -9.73
C THR A 383 -0.35 0.17 -10.01
N PHE A 384 -1.66 -0.04 -10.07
CA PHE A 384 -2.24 -1.36 -10.37
C PHE A 384 -1.84 -1.86 -11.76
N LEU A 385 -1.94 -1.01 -12.79
CA LEU A 385 -1.48 -1.35 -14.13
C LEU A 385 0.04 -1.60 -14.19
N SER A 386 0.83 -0.85 -13.41
CA SER A 386 2.27 -1.10 -13.28
C SER A 386 2.56 -2.46 -12.63
N ALA A 387 1.78 -2.85 -11.63
CA ALA A 387 1.87 -4.19 -11.04
C ALA A 387 1.58 -5.28 -12.09
N LEU A 388 0.48 -5.16 -12.84
CA LEU A 388 0.14 -6.10 -13.91
C LEU A 388 1.24 -6.16 -15.00
N GLY A 389 1.79 -5.00 -15.39
CA GLY A 389 2.91 -4.93 -16.34
C GLY A 389 4.16 -5.61 -15.80
N THR A 390 4.50 -5.39 -14.54
CA THR A 390 5.64 -6.04 -13.87
C THR A 390 5.46 -7.55 -13.82
N LEU A 391 4.26 -8.03 -13.48
CA LEU A 391 3.92 -9.45 -13.46
C LEU A 391 4.03 -10.07 -14.87
N ALA A 392 3.55 -9.35 -15.90
CA ALA A 392 3.71 -9.79 -17.29
C ALA A 392 5.19 -9.94 -17.66
N LEU A 393 6.04 -8.96 -17.35
CA LEU A 393 7.47 -9.03 -17.59
C LEU A 393 8.14 -10.19 -16.83
N ALA A 394 7.62 -10.55 -15.68
CA ALA A 394 8.07 -11.72 -14.91
C ALA A 394 7.55 -13.06 -15.45
N GLY A 395 6.83 -13.07 -16.57
CA GLY A 395 6.28 -14.28 -17.18
C GLY A 395 4.87 -14.66 -16.69
N ARG A 396 4.17 -13.75 -16.03
CA ARG A 396 2.80 -13.91 -15.54
C ARG A 396 1.88 -12.84 -16.16
N PRO A 397 1.57 -12.94 -17.47
CA PRO A 397 0.71 -11.95 -18.13
C PRO A 397 -0.70 -11.97 -17.54
N PRO A 398 -1.35 -10.80 -17.37
CA PRO A 398 -2.70 -10.74 -16.88
C PRO A 398 -3.69 -11.35 -17.87
N GLN A 399 -4.73 -11.97 -17.34
CA GLN A 399 -5.91 -12.34 -18.09
C GLN A 399 -6.80 -11.09 -18.16
N TRP A 400 -7.03 -10.60 -19.37
CA TRP A 400 -7.96 -9.49 -19.54
C TRP A 400 -9.38 -10.06 -19.65
N PRO A 401 -10.34 -9.55 -18.86
CA PRO A 401 -11.76 -9.88 -19.08
C PRO A 401 -12.10 -9.60 -20.54
N GLY A 402 -12.74 -10.54 -21.22
CA GLY A 402 -13.07 -10.42 -22.65
C GLY A 402 -13.79 -9.12 -22.99
N ARG A 403 -13.77 -8.70 -24.26
CA ARG A 403 -14.42 -7.46 -24.75
C ARG A 403 -15.89 -7.34 -24.33
N ASP A 404 -16.55 -8.45 -24.06
CA ASP A 404 -17.95 -8.52 -23.62
C ASP A 404 -18.11 -8.54 -22.09
N SER A 405 -17.00 -8.41 -21.34
CA SER A 405 -17.07 -8.32 -19.90
C SER A 405 -17.68 -6.97 -19.47
N PRO A 406 -18.76 -6.98 -18.66
CA PRO A 406 -19.37 -5.74 -18.18
C PRO A 406 -18.45 -4.92 -17.28
N HIS A 407 -17.24 -5.44 -16.98
CA HIS A 407 -16.24 -4.85 -16.08
C HIS A 407 -15.28 -3.87 -16.75
N LEU A 408 -15.26 -3.80 -18.09
CA LEU A 408 -14.50 -2.80 -18.84
C LEU A 408 -15.39 -1.63 -19.18
N THR A 409 -15.07 -0.44 -18.70
CA THR A 409 -15.76 0.79 -19.09
C THR A 409 -15.53 1.07 -20.58
N GLU A 410 -16.48 1.76 -21.24
CA GLU A 410 -16.46 2.08 -22.68
C GLU A 410 -15.14 2.72 -23.16
N ALA A 411 -14.39 3.38 -22.27
CA ALA A 411 -13.10 3.98 -22.60
C ALA A 411 -12.05 2.97 -23.14
N PHE A 412 -12.17 1.68 -22.82
CA PHE A 412 -11.30 0.63 -23.36
C PHE A 412 -11.91 -0.09 -24.59
N ARG A 413 -13.20 0.16 -24.88
CA ARG A 413 -13.89 -0.42 -26.04
C ARG A 413 -13.71 0.39 -27.31
N ALA A 414 -13.43 1.69 -27.19
CA ALA A 414 -13.14 2.55 -28.34
C ALA A 414 -11.70 2.28 -28.81
N GLY A 415 -11.57 1.46 -29.84
CA GLY A 415 -10.31 1.36 -30.60
C GLY A 415 -9.93 2.75 -31.17
N PRO A 416 -8.73 2.92 -31.72
CA PRO A 416 -8.34 4.16 -32.35
C PRO A 416 -9.40 4.56 -33.40
N ILE A 417 -9.95 5.77 -33.24
CA ILE A 417 -10.74 6.39 -34.28
C ILE A 417 -9.77 6.55 -35.46
N GLU A 418 -9.90 5.72 -36.48
CA GLU A 418 -9.23 5.98 -37.74
C GLU A 418 -9.63 7.37 -38.18
N ALA A 419 -8.67 8.26 -38.28
CA ALA A 419 -8.87 9.54 -38.97
C ALA A 419 -9.04 9.27 -40.46
N THR A 420 -10.22 8.80 -40.84
CA THR A 420 -10.65 8.84 -42.25
C THR A 420 -11.02 10.28 -42.53
N GLY A 421 -10.14 10.95 -43.27
CA GLY A 421 -10.47 12.21 -43.93
C GLY A 421 -11.66 12.02 -44.85
N GLY A 422 -12.72 12.75 -44.55
CA GLY A 422 -13.94 12.77 -45.39
C GLY A 422 -14.88 13.83 -44.84
N ALA A 423 -14.70 15.06 -45.32
CA ALA A 423 -15.64 16.13 -45.10
C ALA A 423 -16.99 15.82 -45.79
N THR A 424 -18.02 15.63 -44.98
CA THR A 424 -19.40 15.93 -45.46
C THR A 424 -20.16 16.55 -44.28
N LYS A 425 -20.53 17.82 -44.48
CA LYS A 425 -21.51 18.53 -43.65
C LYS A 425 -22.86 17.85 -43.73
N PRO A 426 -23.63 17.79 -42.64
CA PRO A 426 -25.09 17.83 -42.78
C PRO A 426 -25.59 19.23 -42.43
N ASP A 427 -26.23 19.84 -43.40
CA ASP A 427 -27.21 20.90 -43.23
C ASP A 427 -28.39 20.36 -42.40
N THR A 428 -28.86 21.13 -41.47
CA THR A 428 -30.24 21.56 -41.25
C THR A 428 -30.48 22.05 -39.79
N PRO A 429 -31.55 22.83 -39.52
CA PRO A 429 -31.35 24.15 -38.96
C PRO A 429 -31.79 24.29 -37.50
N LEU A 430 -31.22 25.31 -36.88
CA LEU A 430 -31.54 25.88 -35.60
C LEU A 430 -33.01 26.28 -35.44
N ARG A 431 -33.58 26.00 -34.28
CA ARG A 431 -34.69 26.81 -33.73
C ARG A 431 -34.23 27.59 -32.53
N GLU A 432 -34.29 28.88 -32.67
CA GLU A 432 -34.11 29.90 -31.64
C GLU A 432 -35.20 29.85 -30.56
N ARG A 433 -34.81 30.18 -29.33
CA ARG A 433 -35.48 31.04 -28.32
C ARG A 433 -34.63 30.96 -27.02
N GLY A 434 -34.33 32.01 -26.40
CA GLY A 434 -34.68 33.41 -26.30
C GLY A 434 -33.77 34.12 -25.31
N LYS A 435 -33.80 35.39 -25.40
CA LYS A 435 -32.96 36.48 -24.97
C LYS A 435 -32.43 36.55 -23.52
N PRO A 436 -31.44 37.43 -23.32
CA PRO A 436 -30.57 37.52 -22.14
C PRO A 436 -31.05 38.55 -21.11
N LEU A 437 -30.51 38.49 -19.91
CA LEU A 437 -30.59 39.55 -18.91
C LEU A 437 -29.22 39.85 -18.27
N PRO A 438 -29.04 41.00 -17.63
CA PRO A 438 -27.96 41.89 -17.98
C PRO A 438 -26.78 41.91 -16.97
N SER A 439 -25.70 42.47 -17.45
CA SER A 439 -24.50 42.88 -16.74
C SER A 439 -24.73 43.96 -15.65
N LYS A 440 -24.05 43.82 -14.52
CA LYS A 440 -23.51 44.91 -13.68
C LYS A 440 -22.35 44.32 -12.92
N GLY A 441 -21.22 44.86 -13.05
CA GLY A 441 -20.61 46.00 -12.60
C GLY A 441 -19.29 45.57 -12.00
N GLY A 442 -18.19 46.11 -12.52
CA GLY A 442 -16.84 45.81 -12.11
C GLY A 442 -16.47 46.34 -10.73
N GLU A 443 -15.42 45.76 -10.20
CA GLU A 443 -14.50 46.52 -9.37
C GLU A 443 -13.10 45.91 -9.37
N VAL A 444 -12.20 46.81 -9.49
CA VAL A 444 -10.76 46.85 -9.49
C VAL A 444 -10.15 45.96 -8.42
N VAL A 445 -9.30 45.02 -8.79
CA VAL A 445 -8.38 44.34 -7.85
C VAL A 445 -7.08 45.15 -7.83
N THR A 446 -6.86 45.84 -6.75
CA THR A 446 -5.61 46.48 -6.40
C THR A 446 -4.53 45.47 -6.15
N GLN A 447 -3.46 45.50 -6.92
CA GLN A 447 -2.22 44.82 -6.61
C GLN A 447 -1.60 45.38 -5.33
N THR A 448 -1.54 44.60 -4.28
CA THR A 448 -0.73 44.93 -3.10
C THR A 448 0.68 44.39 -3.34
N VAL A 449 1.60 45.27 -3.65
CA VAL A 449 3.02 44.99 -3.66
C VAL A 449 3.47 44.86 -2.20
N VAL A 450 3.77 43.61 -1.80
CA VAL A 450 4.45 43.36 -0.53
C VAL A 450 5.95 43.59 -0.77
N LYS A 451 6.49 44.61 -0.14
CA LYS A 451 7.93 44.84 -0.07
C LYS A 451 8.61 43.67 0.63
N SER A 452 9.55 43.01 -0.05
CA SER A 452 10.48 42.05 0.53
C SER A 452 11.34 42.74 1.58
N SER A 453 11.25 42.29 2.83
CA SER A 453 12.31 42.50 3.80
C SER A 453 13.44 41.54 3.49
N ASP A 454 14.62 42.06 3.21
CA ASP A 454 15.86 41.32 3.03
C ASP A 454 16.20 40.53 4.30
N ALA A 455 15.78 39.27 4.37
CA ALA A 455 16.34 38.28 5.28
C ALA A 455 17.36 37.51 4.48
N TYR A 456 18.59 37.52 4.90
CA TYR A 456 19.68 36.68 4.37
C TYR A 456 19.24 35.21 4.39
N VAL A 457 18.96 34.66 3.22
CA VAL A 457 18.64 33.25 3.05
C VAL A 457 19.97 32.51 2.83
N ASP A 458 20.32 31.64 3.76
CA ASP A 458 21.46 30.74 3.64
C ASP A 458 21.33 29.94 2.33
N PRO A 459 22.28 30.05 1.38
CA PRO A 459 22.22 29.32 0.11
C PRO A 459 22.19 27.80 0.29
N ASP A 460 22.79 27.31 1.37
CA ASP A 460 22.79 25.88 1.70
C ASP A 460 21.43 25.39 2.24
N ALA A 461 20.67 26.25 2.93
CA ALA A 461 19.33 25.92 3.38
C ALA A 461 18.36 25.75 2.19
N ALA A 462 18.45 26.60 1.18
CA ALA A 462 17.66 26.49 -0.04
C ALA A 462 17.98 25.21 -0.83
N LYS A 463 19.27 24.86 -0.94
CA LYS A 463 19.71 23.59 -1.59
C LYS A 463 19.24 22.38 -0.81
N LYS A 464 19.35 22.37 0.52
CA LYS A 464 18.85 21.30 1.37
C LYS A 464 17.34 21.11 1.25
N ALA A 465 16.57 22.21 1.18
CA ALA A 465 15.13 22.15 0.94
C ALA A 465 14.79 21.54 -0.42
N LEU A 466 15.49 21.96 -1.49
CA LEU A 466 15.31 21.41 -2.84
C LEU A 466 15.67 19.93 -2.91
N VAL A 467 16.75 19.50 -2.27
CA VAL A 467 17.13 18.08 -2.16
C VAL A 467 16.03 17.31 -1.45
N GLY A 468 15.52 17.83 -0.33
CA GLY A 468 14.44 17.23 0.42
C GLY A 468 13.16 17.06 -0.42
N GLU A 469 12.80 18.06 -1.24
CA GLU A 469 11.65 18.00 -2.14
C GLU A 469 11.85 16.98 -3.27
N LEU A 470 13.05 16.92 -3.87
CA LEU A 470 13.38 15.97 -4.93
C LEU A 470 13.33 14.52 -4.41
N ILE A 471 13.88 14.27 -3.23
CA ILE A 471 13.83 12.96 -2.58
C ILE A 471 12.36 12.61 -2.22
N ALA A 472 11.61 13.56 -1.67
CA ALA A 472 10.20 13.37 -1.35
C ALA A 472 9.38 13.02 -2.60
N ALA A 473 9.65 13.67 -3.72
CA ALA A 473 9.00 13.39 -5.00
C ALA A 473 9.31 11.97 -5.53
N GLN A 474 10.53 11.48 -5.33
CA GLN A 474 10.94 10.15 -5.79
C GLN A 474 10.58 9.01 -4.84
N THR A 475 10.56 9.27 -3.53
CA THR A 475 10.39 8.23 -2.51
C THR A 475 9.00 8.22 -1.88
N GLY A 476 8.28 9.34 -1.95
CA GLY A 476 6.99 9.50 -1.28
C GLY A 476 7.08 9.87 0.20
N TYR A 477 8.30 10.00 0.77
CA TYR A 477 8.47 10.50 2.14
C TYR A 477 8.23 12.02 2.21
N PRO A 478 7.71 12.55 3.33
CA PRO A 478 7.61 13.98 3.53
C PRO A 478 8.99 14.66 3.44
N ALA A 479 9.08 15.82 2.77
CA ALA A 479 10.34 16.53 2.54
C ALA A 479 11.14 16.80 3.85
N LYS A 480 10.46 17.01 4.97
CA LYS A 480 11.08 17.19 6.29
C LYS A 480 11.89 15.98 6.79
N PHE A 481 11.58 14.77 6.32
CA PHE A 481 12.34 13.54 6.64
C PHE A 481 13.51 13.31 5.69
N CYS A 482 13.59 14.08 4.63
CA CYS A 482 14.65 13.99 3.63
C CYS A 482 15.70 15.09 3.80
N GLN A 483 15.68 15.82 4.92
CA GLN A 483 16.63 16.87 5.27
C GLN A 483 17.67 16.34 6.26
N GLY A 484 18.95 16.57 5.98
CA GLY A 484 20.05 16.15 6.84
C GLY A 484 20.94 15.08 6.22
N ASN A 485 21.79 14.44 7.03
CA ASN A 485 22.68 13.35 6.58
C ASN A 485 21.96 12.00 6.52
N VAL A 486 20.91 11.92 5.70
CA VAL A 486 20.15 10.68 5.51
C VAL A 486 20.81 9.86 4.42
N ASP A 487 21.17 8.61 4.70
CA ASP A 487 21.57 7.68 3.65
C ASP A 487 20.34 7.35 2.77
N MET A 488 20.32 7.96 1.59
CA MET A 488 19.22 7.84 0.64
C MET A 488 18.98 6.40 0.19
N ARG A 489 20.01 5.54 0.21
CA ARG A 489 19.91 4.13 -0.16
C ARG A 489 19.36 3.29 1.00
N ALA A 490 19.98 3.41 2.17
CA ALA A 490 19.66 2.58 3.33
C ALA A 490 18.30 2.93 3.95
N VAL A 491 17.98 4.23 4.05
CA VAL A 491 16.79 4.70 4.78
C VAL A 491 15.58 4.90 3.88
N LEU A 492 15.80 5.38 2.65
CA LEU A 492 14.72 5.72 1.72
C LEU A 492 14.51 4.65 0.63
N GLY A 493 15.32 3.59 0.62
CA GLY A 493 15.25 2.51 -0.37
C GLY A 493 15.51 2.99 -1.80
N MET A 494 16.29 4.06 -1.98
CA MET A 494 16.63 4.60 -3.27
C MET A 494 17.74 3.75 -3.93
N SER A 495 17.55 3.42 -5.20
CA SER A 495 18.60 2.82 -6.01
C SER A 495 19.75 3.80 -6.27
N ASP A 496 20.93 3.29 -6.62
CA ASP A 496 22.07 4.12 -7.00
C ASP A 496 21.74 5.14 -8.09
N GLN A 497 20.92 4.73 -9.06
CA GLN A 497 20.45 5.59 -10.13
C GLN A 497 19.55 6.72 -9.64
N GLN A 498 18.64 6.44 -8.70
CA GLN A 498 17.78 7.47 -8.10
C GLN A 498 18.60 8.48 -7.28
N VAL A 499 19.59 8.00 -6.52
CA VAL A 499 20.53 8.85 -5.80
C VAL A 499 21.31 9.74 -6.77
N GLN A 500 21.83 9.15 -7.85
CA GLN A 500 22.58 9.90 -8.86
C GLN A 500 21.71 10.94 -9.57
N ASN A 501 20.45 10.63 -9.85
CA ASN A 501 19.49 11.57 -10.44
C ASN A 501 19.24 12.79 -9.55
N VAL A 502 19.08 12.57 -8.23
CA VAL A 502 18.95 13.67 -7.26
C VAL A 502 20.21 14.53 -7.26
N ILE A 503 21.39 13.90 -7.20
CA ILE A 503 22.67 14.61 -7.22
C ILE A 503 22.82 15.43 -8.51
N THR A 504 22.52 14.85 -9.66
CA THR A 504 22.63 15.53 -10.96
C THR A 504 21.67 16.73 -11.07
N THR A 505 20.43 16.57 -10.57
CA THR A 505 19.42 17.65 -10.61
C THR A 505 19.79 18.80 -9.67
N VAL A 506 20.47 18.55 -8.56
CA VAL A 506 20.92 19.58 -7.61
C VAL A 506 22.13 20.37 -8.13
N HIS A 507 22.94 19.75 -8.97
CA HIS A 507 24.12 20.39 -9.57
C HIS A 507 23.82 21.10 -10.91
N ALA A 508 22.65 20.92 -11.49
CA ALA A 508 22.17 21.61 -12.68
C ALA A 508 21.39 22.88 -12.31
#